data_770e3e56fea984713edba6f411262618
#
_entry.id   770e3e56fea984713edba6f411262618
#
_cell.length_a   1.000
_cell.length_b   1.000
_cell.length_c   1.000
_cell.angle_alpha   90.00
_cell.angle_beta   90.00
_cell.angle_gamma   90.00
#
_symmetry.space_group_name_H-M   'P 1'
#
loop_
_entity.id
_entity.type
_entity.pdbx_description
1 polymer ?
#
loop_
_entity_poly.entity_id
_entity_poly.type
_entity_poly.pdbx_seq_one_letter_code
_entity_poly.pdbx_strand_id
1 'polypeptide(L)'
;MTIRDFKTIATNRCFDGIQGVYSHASTETRTTMRFSVFTPPQAAHGPVPVVWFLSGLTCTEENVTVKAGAQRVAAELGLMLVAPDTSPRGVDDGGETVPDDPDGAWDFGLGAGFYVDATEAPWSRNYRMFSYVATELPQLIEAEFPADMAAQGIMGHSMGGHGALTMALRHPGRFRSVSAFAPITSPLNCPWGEKALGGYLGADRSLWRAHDTTALIADGARCPHILVDQGLADGFLDSQLKPQLLEEVCMATGQPLTLNRREGYDHSYYFIASFMEDHLRWHAAALKE
;
A
#
# COMPACT_ATOMS: atom_id res chain seq x y z
N MET A 1 22.09 1.30 -9.41
CA MET A 1 21.16 2.26 -10.05
C MET A 1 21.46 3.63 -9.48
N THR A 2 21.67 4.65 -10.27
CA THR A 2 21.88 6.01 -9.71
C THR A 2 20.52 6.57 -9.36
N ILE A 3 20.25 6.78 -8.08
CA ILE A 3 19.02 7.44 -7.62
C ILE A 3 19.04 8.86 -8.16
N ARG A 4 18.05 9.19 -9.02
CA ARG A 4 18.01 10.49 -9.68
C ARG A 4 17.20 11.47 -8.82
N ASP A 5 17.79 12.64 -8.57
CA ASP A 5 17.11 13.79 -7.93
C ASP A 5 16.38 13.50 -6.62
N PHE A 6 16.97 12.65 -5.74
CA PHE A 6 16.48 12.47 -4.38
C PHE A 6 16.52 13.79 -3.60
N LYS A 7 15.39 14.21 -3.04
CA LYS A 7 15.25 15.47 -2.32
C LYS A 7 14.47 15.27 -1.02
N THR A 8 14.94 15.90 0.03
CA THR A 8 14.18 16.10 1.25
C THR A 8 13.26 17.30 1.07
N ILE A 9 11.94 17.09 1.14
CA ILE A 9 10.93 18.15 1.04
C ILE A 9 10.71 18.79 2.42
N ALA A 10 10.52 17.94 3.45
CA ALA A 10 10.32 18.38 4.82
C ALA A 10 10.80 17.32 5.80
N THR A 11 11.24 17.76 6.99
CA THR A 11 11.52 16.86 8.11
C THR A 11 11.02 17.49 9.40
N ASN A 12 10.44 16.67 10.26
CA ASN A 12 9.93 17.09 11.56
C ASN A 12 10.37 16.09 12.64
N ARG A 13 10.86 16.56 13.77
CA ARG A 13 11.11 15.72 14.94
C ARG A 13 9.77 15.26 15.50
N CYS A 14 9.62 13.97 15.73
CA CYS A 14 8.39 13.34 16.17
C CYS A 14 8.70 12.09 17.00
N PHE A 15 8.30 12.06 18.28
CA PHE A 15 8.55 10.96 19.23
C PHE A 15 10.03 10.49 19.23
N ASP A 16 10.94 11.45 19.31
CA ASP A 16 12.41 11.27 19.24
C ASP A 16 12.95 10.68 17.92
N GLY A 17 12.07 10.32 16.98
CA GLY A 17 12.38 9.99 15.61
C GLY A 17 12.20 11.17 14.66
N ILE A 18 12.21 10.90 13.38
CA ILE A 18 12.07 11.88 12.30
C ILE A 18 10.95 11.46 11.36
N GLN A 19 9.93 12.30 11.19
CA GLN A 19 8.97 12.17 10.11
C GLN A 19 9.45 13.02 8.93
N GLY A 20 9.78 12.38 7.82
CA GLY A 20 10.22 13.06 6.61
C GLY A 20 9.23 12.89 5.46
N VAL A 21 9.24 13.85 4.55
CA VAL A 21 8.63 13.78 3.22
C VAL A 21 9.73 14.00 2.21
N TYR A 22 9.77 13.14 1.21
CA TYR A 22 10.84 13.07 0.22
C TYR A 22 10.27 12.97 -1.19
N SER A 23 11.10 13.28 -2.17
CA SER A 23 10.79 13.05 -3.58
C SER A 23 12.00 12.56 -4.36
N HIS A 24 11.75 11.90 -5.45
CA HIS A 24 12.78 11.50 -6.41
C HIS A 24 12.20 11.41 -7.84
N ALA A 25 13.05 11.48 -8.85
CA ALA A 25 12.66 11.20 -10.22
C ALA A 25 12.55 9.68 -10.40
N SER A 26 11.33 9.18 -10.48
CA SER A 26 11.05 7.76 -10.69
C SER A 26 11.28 7.34 -12.13
N THR A 27 11.95 6.21 -12.31
CA THR A 27 12.15 5.59 -13.62
C THR A 27 10.95 4.73 -14.02
N GLU A 28 10.22 4.19 -13.04
CA GLU A 28 9.03 3.38 -13.30
C GLU A 28 7.84 4.26 -13.72
N THR A 29 7.55 5.30 -12.95
CA THR A 29 6.42 6.18 -13.26
C THR A 29 6.78 7.31 -14.22
N ARG A 30 8.08 7.56 -14.44
CA ARG A 30 8.63 8.64 -15.27
C ARG A 30 8.24 10.05 -14.80
N THR A 31 7.89 10.17 -13.52
CA THR A 31 7.50 11.42 -12.87
C THR A 31 8.31 11.65 -11.61
N THR A 32 8.15 12.82 -11.01
CA THR A 32 8.61 13.04 -9.64
C THR A 32 7.64 12.38 -8.69
N MET A 33 8.05 11.26 -8.09
CA MET A 33 7.27 10.59 -7.06
C MET A 33 7.59 11.13 -5.68
N ARG A 34 6.56 11.21 -4.83
CA ARG A 34 6.67 11.57 -3.41
C ARG A 34 6.43 10.35 -2.53
N PHE A 35 7.07 10.35 -1.38
CA PHE A 35 6.85 9.35 -0.35
C PHE A 35 7.22 9.93 1.02
N SER A 36 6.68 9.34 2.06
CA SER A 36 6.99 9.71 3.45
C SER A 36 7.74 8.57 4.16
N VAL A 37 8.63 8.93 5.07
CA VAL A 37 9.33 7.98 5.94
C VAL A 37 9.28 8.48 7.37
N PHE A 38 8.80 7.64 8.29
CA PHE A 38 9.07 7.80 9.71
C PHE A 38 10.29 6.95 10.08
N THR A 39 11.36 7.59 10.50
CA THR A 39 12.59 6.95 10.98
C THR A 39 12.58 6.95 12.50
N PRO A 40 12.48 5.79 13.17
CA PRO A 40 12.41 5.72 14.62
C PRO A 40 13.77 6.03 15.27
N PRO A 41 13.82 6.41 16.56
CA PRO A 41 15.07 6.77 17.24
C PRO A 41 16.11 5.64 17.24
N GLN A 42 15.69 4.37 17.23
CA GLN A 42 16.57 3.21 17.18
C GLN A 42 17.44 3.14 15.93
N ALA A 43 17.00 3.77 14.86
CA ALA A 43 17.75 3.87 13.59
C ALA A 43 19.10 4.59 13.73
N ALA A 44 19.31 5.36 14.80
CA ALA A 44 20.62 5.92 15.14
C ALA A 44 21.66 4.86 15.55
N HIS A 45 21.24 3.64 15.86
CA HIS A 45 22.11 2.55 16.33
C HIS A 45 22.30 1.42 15.29
N GLY A 46 21.61 1.49 14.17
CA GLY A 46 21.70 0.52 13.07
C GLY A 46 20.42 0.38 12.27
N PRO A 47 20.40 -0.50 11.26
CA PRO A 47 19.20 -0.74 10.45
C PRO A 47 18.02 -1.24 11.30
N VAL A 48 16.82 -0.79 10.95
CA VAL A 48 15.56 -1.11 11.63
C VAL A 48 14.57 -1.75 10.67
N PRO A 49 13.65 -2.61 11.17
CA PRO A 49 12.60 -3.23 10.36
C PRO A 49 11.72 -2.18 9.67
N VAL A 50 11.24 -2.51 8.46
CA VAL A 50 10.43 -1.63 7.62
C VAL A 50 9.00 -2.13 7.53
N VAL A 51 8.04 -1.25 7.75
CA VAL A 51 6.62 -1.49 7.46
C VAL A 51 6.16 -0.52 6.38
N TRP A 52 5.76 -1.09 5.25
CA TRP A 52 5.18 -0.35 4.13
C TRP A 52 3.70 -0.10 4.40
N PHE A 53 3.24 1.15 4.22
CA PHE A 53 1.83 1.49 4.27
C PHE A 53 1.36 1.98 2.92
N LEU A 54 0.42 1.27 2.32
CA LEU A 54 -0.21 1.63 1.07
C LEU A 54 -1.56 2.31 1.33
N SER A 55 -1.68 3.55 0.87
CA SER A 55 -2.89 4.37 1.10
C SER A 55 -4.03 4.03 0.14
N GLY A 56 -5.26 4.39 0.52
CA GLY A 56 -6.47 4.22 -0.27
C GLY A 56 -6.65 5.28 -1.36
N LEU A 57 -7.78 5.20 -2.06
CA LEU A 57 -8.17 6.15 -3.11
C LEU A 57 -8.08 7.60 -2.62
N THR A 58 -7.67 8.49 -3.52
CA THR A 58 -7.51 9.94 -3.34
C THR A 58 -6.42 10.37 -2.35
N CYS A 59 -5.80 9.44 -1.64
CA CYS A 59 -4.74 9.76 -0.69
C CYS A 59 -3.41 10.07 -1.38
N THR A 60 -2.53 10.71 -0.60
CA THR A 60 -1.11 10.89 -0.89
C THR A 60 -0.27 10.23 0.21
N GLU A 61 1.05 10.37 0.14
CA GLU A 61 1.99 9.93 1.16
C GLU A 61 1.75 10.58 2.54
N GLU A 62 1.05 11.71 2.59
CA GLU A 62 0.82 12.47 3.83
C GLU A 62 -0.40 12.00 4.62
N ASN A 63 -1.38 11.34 3.98
CA ASN A 63 -2.62 11.01 4.67
C ASN A 63 -2.41 10.13 5.90
N VAL A 64 -1.68 9.03 5.78
CA VAL A 64 -1.39 8.13 6.90
C VAL A 64 -0.52 8.80 7.96
N THR A 65 0.47 9.59 7.53
CA THR A 65 1.42 10.22 8.45
C THR A 65 0.76 11.25 9.36
N VAL A 66 -0.21 11.98 8.83
CA VAL A 66 -0.89 13.06 9.59
C VAL A 66 -2.11 12.53 10.35
N LYS A 67 -2.80 11.49 9.84
CA LYS A 67 -4.12 11.10 10.36
C LYS A 67 -4.15 9.81 11.16
N ALA A 68 -3.18 8.89 10.96
CA ALA A 68 -3.27 7.56 11.56
C ALA A 68 -2.67 7.45 12.98
N GLY A 69 -1.90 8.43 13.44
CA GLY A 69 -1.29 8.41 14.78
C GLY A 69 -0.24 7.30 14.98
N ALA A 70 0.38 6.82 13.90
CA ALA A 70 1.25 5.65 13.90
C ALA A 70 2.63 5.88 14.56
N GLN A 71 3.15 7.11 14.53
CA GLN A 71 4.55 7.40 14.85
C GLN A 71 4.95 7.08 16.28
N ARG A 72 4.05 7.32 17.26
CA ARG A 72 4.33 7.04 18.68
C ARG A 72 4.64 5.56 18.88
N VAL A 73 3.77 4.70 18.39
CA VAL A 73 3.91 3.25 18.53
C VAL A 73 5.06 2.73 17.68
N ALA A 74 5.26 3.27 16.48
CA ALA A 74 6.40 2.93 15.62
C ALA A 74 7.74 3.26 16.30
N ALA A 75 7.84 4.43 16.99
CA ALA A 75 9.01 4.79 17.78
C ALA A 75 9.24 3.83 18.96
N GLU A 76 8.19 3.48 19.70
CA GLU A 76 8.27 2.51 20.80
C GLU A 76 8.77 1.14 20.33
N LEU A 77 8.30 0.68 19.16
CA LEU A 77 8.61 -0.63 18.61
C LEU A 77 9.89 -0.69 17.75
N GLY A 78 10.47 0.47 17.41
CA GLY A 78 11.65 0.56 16.54
C GLY A 78 11.33 0.25 15.08
N LEU A 79 10.15 0.61 14.57
CA LEU A 79 9.71 0.36 13.20
C LEU A 79 9.88 1.61 12.32
N MET A 80 10.51 1.45 11.17
CA MET A 80 10.44 2.44 10.09
C MET A 80 9.12 2.28 9.35
N LEU A 81 8.41 3.40 9.11
CA LEU A 81 7.20 3.40 8.31
C LEU A 81 7.47 4.11 6.99
N VAL A 82 7.12 3.49 5.87
CA VAL A 82 7.27 4.06 4.52
C VAL A 82 5.91 4.09 3.83
N ALA A 83 5.49 5.25 3.36
CA ALA A 83 4.25 5.40 2.61
C ALA A 83 4.48 6.17 1.31
N PRO A 84 4.30 5.55 0.14
CA PRO A 84 4.33 6.22 -1.16
C PRO A 84 3.05 7.02 -1.42
N ASP A 85 3.11 7.95 -2.38
CA ASP A 85 1.90 8.47 -3.04
C ASP A 85 1.16 7.32 -3.74
N THR A 86 -0.11 7.51 -4.01
CA THR A 86 -1.02 6.48 -4.56
C THR A 86 -1.08 6.45 -6.08
N SER A 87 -0.47 7.43 -6.74
CA SER A 87 -0.35 7.51 -8.21
C SER A 87 0.81 8.41 -8.62
N PRO A 88 1.27 8.34 -9.89
CA PRO A 88 2.06 9.41 -10.48
C PRO A 88 1.24 10.70 -10.53
N ARG A 89 1.92 11.86 -10.54
CA ARG A 89 1.28 13.19 -10.62
C ARG A 89 2.15 14.16 -11.40
N GLY A 90 1.53 15.27 -11.84
CA GLY A 90 2.22 16.39 -12.46
C GLY A 90 2.61 16.14 -13.89
N VAL A 91 3.88 16.37 -14.21
CA VAL A 91 4.43 16.28 -15.57
C VAL A 91 5.50 15.18 -15.60
N ASP A 92 5.52 14.41 -16.67
CA ASP A 92 6.50 13.33 -16.84
C ASP A 92 7.85 13.84 -17.40
N ASP A 93 8.80 12.93 -17.54
CA ASP A 93 10.14 13.22 -18.06
C ASP A 93 10.19 13.63 -19.54
N GLY A 94 9.09 13.50 -20.26
CA GLY A 94 8.90 13.99 -21.63
C GLY A 94 8.22 15.36 -21.71
N GLY A 95 7.79 15.92 -20.56
CA GLY A 95 7.06 17.20 -20.51
C GLY A 95 5.55 17.06 -20.70
N GLU A 96 5.01 15.82 -20.70
CA GLU A 96 3.59 15.57 -20.85
C GLU A 96 2.91 15.49 -19.47
N THR A 97 1.70 16.06 -19.36
CA THR A 97 0.90 15.93 -18.14
C THR A 97 0.48 14.48 -17.94
N VAL A 98 0.66 13.97 -16.74
CA VAL A 98 0.18 12.64 -16.36
C VAL A 98 -1.33 12.53 -16.60
N PRO A 99 -1.80 11.49 -17.31
CA PRO A 99 -3.22 11.35 -17.60
C PRO A 99 -4.08 11.21 -16.34
N ASP A 100 -5.27 11.76 -16.40
CA ASP A 100 -6.29 11.65 -15.37
C ASP A 100 -7.61 11.15 -15.99
N ASP A 101 -8.59 10.77 -15.16
CA ASP A 101 -9.89 10.36 -15.65
C ASP A 101 -10.53 11.50 -16.49
N PRO A 102 -10.86 11.25 -17.76
CA PRO A 102 -11.41 12.29 -18.64
C PRO A 102 -12.79 12.82 -18.16
N ASP A 103 -13.51 12.02 -17.39
CA ASP A 103 -14.80 12.39 -16.80
C ASP A 103 -14.64 13.00 -15.39
N GLY A 104 -13.42 13.13 -14.89
CA GLY A 104 -13.10 13.72 -13.58
C GLY A 104 -13.54 12.86 -12.39
N ALA A 105 -13.64 11.55 -12.57
CA ALA A 105 -13.99 10.65 -11.47
C ALA A 105 -12.81 10.50 -10.51
N TRP A 106 -13.10 10.49 -9.22
CA TRP A 106 -12.09 10.39 -8.13
C TRP A 106 -11.55 8.97 -7.91
N ASP A 107 -12.19 7.97 -8.47
CA ASP A 107 -11.88 6.54 -8.29
C ASP A 107 -11.06 5.94 -9.43
N PHE A 108 -10.53 6.79 -10.34
CA PHE A 108 -9.66 6.38 -11.44
C PHE A 108 -8.68 7.52 -11.78
N GLY A 109 -7.50 7.22 -12.30
CA GLY A 109 -6.50 8.23 -12.61
C GLY A 109 -5.73 8.72 -11.37
N LEU A 110 -5.61 10.03 -11.19
CA LEU A 110 -4.85 10.64 -10.10
C LEU A 110 -5.37 10.23 -8.73
N GLY A 111 -4.48 9.71 -7.88
CA GLY A 111 -4.84 9.19 -6.57
C GLY A 111 -5.49 7.80 -6.58
N ALA A 112 -5.52 7.12 -7.73
CA ALA A 112 -6.22 5.86 -7.93
C ALA A 112 -5.41 4.85 -8.78
N GLY A 113 -4.11 4.73 -8.53
CA GLY A 113 -3.19 3.88 -9.31
C GLY A 113 -3.36 2.37 -9.07
N PHE A 114 -4.21 1.95 -8.14
CA PHE A 114 -4.57 0.56 -7.81
C PHE A 114 -3.37 -0.39 -7.63
N TYR A 115 -2.17 0.15 -7.48
CA TYR A 115 -0.93 -0.63 -7.33
C TYR A 115 -0.75 -1.70 -8.40
N VAL A 116 -1.08 -1.33 -9.65
CA VAL A 116 -0.89 -2.14 -10.87
C VAL A 116 0.11 -1.48 -11.80
N ASP A 117 0.61 -2.22 -12.77
CA ASP A 117 1.33 -1.67 -13.92
C ASP A 117 0.39 -1.66 -15.11
N ALA A 118 -0.06 -0.48 -15.50
CA ALA A 118 -0.97 -0.32 -16.63
C ALA A 118 -0.32 -0.77 -17.94
N THR A 119 -1.11 -1.45 -18.77
CA THR A 119 -0.74 -1.88 -20.14
C THR A 119 -1.41 -1.06 -21.21
N GLU A 120 -2.53 -0.43 -20.87
CA GLU A 120 -3.34 0.34 -21.82
C GLU A 120 -2.90 1.80 -21.91
N ALA A 121 -2.87 2.33 -23.12
CA ALA A 121 -2.66 3.77 -23.35
C ALA A 121 -3.90 4.58 -22.91
N PRO A 122 -3.71 5.80 -22.36
CA PRO A 122 -2.44 6.50 -22.17
C PRO A 122 -1.72 6.13 -20.86
N TRP A 123 -2.31 5.26 -20.03
CA TRP A 123 -1.90 4.94 -18.65
C TRP A 123 -0.56 4.22 -18.57
N SER A 124 -0.28 3.33 -19.52
CA SER A 124 0.89 2.45 -19.51
C SER A 124 2.24 3.19 -19.42
N ARG A 125 2.25 4.47 -19.76
CA ARG A 125 3.46 5.30 -19.70
C ARG A 125 3.86 5.63 -18.27
N ASN A 126 2.89 5.95 -17.41
CA ASN A 126 3.14 6.51 -16.09
C ASN A 126 2.58 5.66 -14.93
N TYR A 127 1.47 4.96 -15.12
CA TYR A 127 0.80 4.19 -14.05
C TYR A 127 1.44 2.81 -13.87
N ARG A 128 2.65 2.81 -13.27
CA ARG A 128 3.43 1.62 -12.98
C ARG A 128 3.67 1.48 -11.48
N MET A 129 2.58 1.61 -10.74
CA MET A 129 2.61 1.64 -9.28
C MET A 129 3.01 0.31 -8.64
N PHE A 130 2.75 -0.83 -9.32
CA PHE A 130 3.21 -2.13 -8.84
C PHE A 130 4.75 -2.19 -8.87
N SER A 131 5.38 -1.95 -10.01
CA SER A 131 6.83 -1.95 -10.16
C SER A 131 7.50 -0.90 -9.29
N TYR A 132 6.89 0.29 -9.17
CA TYR A 132 7.38 1.34 -8.30
C TYR A 132 7.49 0.88 -6.83
N VAL A 133 6.41 0.34 -6.27
CA VAL A 133 6.36 -0.12 -4.86
C VAL A 133 7.12 -1.43 -4.66
N ALA A 134 7.09 -2.33 -5.64
CA ALA A 134 7.75 -3.63 -5.52
C ALA A 134 9.27 -3.57 -5.74
N THR A 135 9.77 -2.60 -6.50
CA THR A 135 11.16 -2.61 -6.96
C THR A 135 11.89 -1.30 -6.71
N GLU A 136 11.41 -0.19 -7.27
CA GLU A 136 12.17 1.05 -7.30
C GLU A 136 12.26 1.71 -5.92
N LEU A 137 11.12 1.91 -5.26
CA LEU A 137 11.08 2.53 -3.94
C LEU A 137 11.86 1.74 -2.87
N PRO A 138 11.79 0.39 -2.80
CA PRO A 138 12.63 -0.38 -1.89
C PRO A 138 14.12 -0.22 -2.10
N GLN A 139 14.59 -0.15 -3.34
CA GLN A 139 16.01 0.09 -3.64
C GLN A 139 16.44 1.49 -3.16
N LEU A 140 15.56 2.48 -3.29
CA LEU A 140 15.80 3.83 -2.77
C LEU A 140 15.86 3.84 -1.23
N ILE A 141 14.92 3.16 -0.57
CA ILE A 141 14.89 3.09 0.89
C ILE A 141 16.15 2.38 1.44
N GLU A 142 16.59 1.30 0.81
CA GLU A 142 17.82 0.59 1.17
C GLU A 142 19.07 1.47 1.03
N ALA A 143 19.10 2.33 0.02
CA ALA A 143 20.25 3.17 -0.26
C ALA A 143 20.32 4.43 0.63
N GLU A 144 19.18 5.02 0.99
CA GLU A 144 19.12 6.35 1.63
C GLU A 144 18.77 6.30 3.12
N PHE A 145 18.28 5.15 3.63
CA PHE A 145 17.80 5.03 5.01
C PHE A 145 18.41 3.83 5.73
N PRO A 146 18.55 3.87 7.06
CA PRO A 146 19.02 2.73 7.87
C PRO A 146 17.88 1.69 8.00
N ALA A 147 17.54 1.04 6.88
CA ALA A 147 16.45 0.10 6.74
C ALA A 147 16.97 -1.34 6.71
N ASP A 148 16.41 -2.23 7.54
CA ASP A 148 16.64 -3.68 7.43
C ASP A 148 15.67 -4.27 6.40
N MET A 149 16.14 -4.40 5.15
CA MET A 149 15.34 -4.94 4.06
C MET A 149 15.12 -6.46 4.14
N ALA A 150 15.73 -7.16 5.10
CA ALA A 150 15.41 -8.56 5.39
C ALA A 150 14.22 -8.70 6.36
N ALA A 151 13.86 -7.62 7.07
CA ALA A 151 12.76 -7.56 8.02
C ALA A 151 11.66 -6.59 7.54
N GLN A 152 10.83 -7.03 6.59
CA GLN A 152 9.79 -6.21 5.99
C GLN A 152 8.39 -6.71 6.33
N GLY A 153 7.49 -5.77 6.69
CA GLY A 153 6.05 -5.96 6.74
C GLY A 153 5.35 -5.05 5.74
N ILE A 154 4.14 -5.40 5.34
CA ILE A 154 3.32 -4.58 4.45
C ILE A 154 1.90 -4.48 4.96
N MET A 155 1.35 -3.26 4.97
CA MET A 155 -0.05 -3.01 5.30
C MET A 155 -0.65 -1.93 4.40
N GLY A 156 -1.96 -1.80 4.41
CA GLY A 156 -2.61 -0.76 3.65
C GLY A 156 -4.09 -0.60 3.97
N HIS A 157 -4.70 0.43 3.42
CA HIS A 157 -6.11 0.75 3.60
C HIS A 157 -6.84 0.76 2.26
N SER A 158 -8.03 0.13 2.19
CA SER A 158 -8.92 0.20 1.02
C SER A 158 -8.23 -0.31 -0.26
N MET A 159 -8.08 0.53 -1.28
CA MET A 159 -7.25 0.28 -2.46
C MET A 159 -5.81 -0.11 -2.06
N GLY A 160 -5.24 0.53 -1.04
CA GLY A 160 -3.92 0.17 -0.54
C GLY A 160 -3.89 -1.14 0.22
N GLY A 161 -4.99 -1.52 0.87
CA GLY A 161 -5.18 -2.85 1.46
C GLY A 161 -5.15 -3.94 0.38
N HIS A 162 -5.85 -3.72 -0.74
CA HIS A 162 -5.73 -4.53 -1.94
C HIS A 162 -4.26 -4.62 -2.41
N GLY A 163 -3.58 -3.48 -2.53
CA GLY A 163 -2.18 -3.43 -2.92
C GLY A 163 -1.27 -4.23 -1.97
N ALA A 164 -1.44 -4.09 -0.66
CA ALA A 164 -0.64 -4.80 0.33
C ALA A 164 -0.83 -6.34 0.25
N LEU A 165 -2.06 -6.79 0.12
CA LEU A 165 -2.39 -8.22 0.00
C LEU A 165 -1.84 -8.82 -1.29
N THR A 166 -2.03 -8.17 -2.44
CA THR A 166 -1.53 -8.65 -3.73
C THR A 166 -0.01 -8.62 -3.79
N MET A 167 0.66 -7.60 -3.22
CA MET A 167 2.11 -7.55 -3.12
C MET A 167 2.67 -8.72 -2.31
N ALA A 168 2.08 -9.01 -1.14
CA ALA A 168 2.52 -10.11 -0.29
C ALA A 168 2.36 -11.47 -0.98
N LEU A 169 1.25 -11.70 -1.68
CA LEU A 169 0.98 -12.95 -2.39
C LEU A 169 1.86 -13.15 -3.63
N ARG A 170 2.22 -12.05 -4.31
CA ARG A 170 3.06 -12.11 -5.53
C ARG A 170 4.57 -12.12 -5.25
N HIS A 171 4.98 -11.81 -4.01
CA HIS A 171 6.39 -11.84 -3.59
C HIS A 171 6.57 -12.74 -2.38
N PRO A 172 6.40 -14.07 -2.54
CA PRO A 172 6.49 -15.02 -1.43
C PRO A 172 7.88 -14.93 -0.77
N GLY A 173 7.89 -14.89 0.57
CA GLY A 173 9.10 -14.81 1.37
C GLY A 173 9.71 -13.40 1.54
N ARG A 174 9.19 -12.38 0.86
CA ARG A 174 9.68 -11.00 1.02
C ARG A 174 9.15 -10.34 2.29
N PHE A 175 7.86 -10.45 2.52
CA PHE A 175 7.21 -9.84 3.68
C PHE A 175 7.00 -10.89 4.76
N ARG A 176 7.47 -10.61 5.99
CA ARG A 176 7.26 -11.47 7.15
C ARG A 176 5.88 -11.30 7.78
N SER A 177 5.22 -10.18 7.51
CA SER A 177 3.87 -9.87 8.01
C SER A 177 3.07 -9.07 7.00
N VAL A 178 1.75 -9.29 6.99
CA VAL A 178 0.83 -8.58 6.11
C VAL A 178 -0.46 -8.24 6.87
N SER A 179 -0.94 -7.00 6.70
CA SER A 179 -2.22 -6.62 7.28
C SER A 179 -2.96 -5.60 6.42
N ALA A 180 -4.26 -5.43 6.64
CA ALA A 180 -5.05 -4.48 5.89
C ALA A 180 -6.21 -3.90 6.72
N PHE A 181 -6.51 -2.63 6.49
CA PHE A 181 -7.72 -1.97 6.95
C PHE A 181 -8.71 -1.89 5.81
N ALA A 182 -9.91 -2.45 5.99
CA ALA A 182 -11.02 -2.37 5.04
C ALA A 182 -10.58 -2.56 3.56
N PRO A 183 -9.85 -3.65 3.21
CA PRO A 183 -9.29 -3.83 1.88
C PRO A 183 -10.37 -4.09 0.82
N ILE A 184 -10.13 -3.65 -0.42
CA ILE A 184 -10.83 -4.20 -1.59
C ILE A 184 -10.30 -5.62 -1.78
N THR A 185 -11.06 -6.65 -1.36
CA THR A 185 -10.56 -8.03 -1.32
C THR A 185 -10.56 -8.73 -2.68
N SER A 186 -11.50 -8.34 -3.54
CA SER A 186 -11.65 -8.94 -4.87
C SER A 186 -12.02 -7.90 -5.91
N PRO A 187 -11.04 -7.20 -6.51
CA PRO A 187 -11.28 -6.26 -7.61
C PRO A 187 -12.02 -6.85 -8.80
N LEU A 188 -11.90 -8.15 -9.06
CA LEU A 188 -12.66 -8.86 -10.10
C LEU A 188 -14.17 -8.83 -9.88
N ASN A 189 -14.62 -8.59 -8.64
CA ASN A 189 -16.00 -8.73 -8.22
C ASN A 189 -16.58 -7.45 -7.61
N CYS A 190 -15.96 -6.29 -7.86
CA CYS A 190 -16.49 -5.01 -7.38
C CYS A 190 -16.35 -3.92 -8.44
N PRO A 191 -17.25 -2.89 -8.44
CA PRO A 191 -17.26 -1.83 -9.44
C PRO A 191 -15.96 -1.05 -9.56
N TRP A 192 -15.30 -0.71 -8.43
CA TRP A 192 -14.00 -0.01 -8.48
C TRP A 192 -12.91 -0.84 -9.16
N GLY A 193 -12.87 -2.12 -8.85
CA GLY A 193 -11.90 -3.02 -9.48
C GLY A 193 -12.18 -3.25 -10.96
N GLU A 194 -13.43 -3.40 -11.36
CA GLU A 194 -13.81 -3.53 -12.78
C GLU A 194 -13.43 -2.29 -13.58
N LYS A 195 -13.70 -1.09 -13.03
CA LYS A 195 -13.30 0.17 -13.65
C LYS A 195 -11.78 0.28 -13.76
N ALA A 196 -11.06 0.09 -12.65
CA ALA A 196 -9.62 0.27 -12.61
C ALA A 196 -8.87 -0.76 -13.45
N LEU A 197 -9.15 -2.06 -13.27
CA LEU A 197 -8.48 -3.11 -14.02
C LEU A 197 -8.84 -3.07 -15.50
N GLY A 198 -10.12 -2.77 -15.83
CA GLY A 198 -10.54 -2.57 -17.23
C GLY A 198 -9.84 -1.39 -17.90
N GLY A 199 -9.69 -0.27 -17.20
CA GLY A 199 -9.02 0.92 -17.72
C GLY A 199 -7.50 0.75 -17.82
N TYR A 200 -6.86 0.14 -16.83
CA TYR A 200 -5.39 0.00 -16.80
C TYR A 200 -4.88 -1.22 -17.56
N LEU A 201 -5.60 -2.35 -17.55
CA LEU A 201 -5.14 -3.64 -18.10
C LEU A 201 -5.95 -4.10 -19.32
N GLY A 202 -6.97 -3.33 -19.73
CA GLY A 202 -7.82 -3.67 -20.86
C GLY A 202 -8.90 -4.70 -20.54
N ALA A 203 -9.61 -5.15 -21.57
CA ALA A 203 -10.81 -5.99 -21.44
C ALA A 203 -10.53 -7.47 -21.13
N ASP A 204 -9.29 -7.93 -21.24
CA ASP A 204 -8.94 -9.33 -20.96
C ASP A 204 -8.88 -9.59 -19.44
N ARG A 205 -10.01 -10.07 -18.91
CA ARG A 205 -10.14 -10.37 -17.47
C ARG A 205 -9.18 -11.46 -16.96
N SER A 206 -8.55 -12.23 -17.85
CA SER A 206 -7.54 -13.22 -17.42
C SER A 206 -6.30 -12.53 -16.85
N LEU A 207 -5.96 -11.35 -17.35
CA LEU A 207 -4.85 -10.52 -16.84
C LEU A 207 -5.13 -9.93 -15.45
N TRP A 208 -6.41 -9.73 -15.12
CA TRP A 208 -6.81 -9.13 -13.84
C TRP A 208 -6.61 -10.07 -12.65
N ARG A 209 -6.59 -11.40 -12.89
CA ARG A 209 -6.44 -12.41 -11.83
C ARG A 209 -5.17 -12.22 -11.01
N ALA A 210 -4.08 -11.79 -11.65
CA ALA A 210 -2.82 -11.49 -10.98
C ALA A 210 -2.89 -10.27 -10.04
N HIS A 211 -3.99 -9.54 -10.08
CA HIS A 211 -4.25 -8.35 -9.27
C HIS A 211 -5.50 -8.51 -8.38
N ASP A 212 -5.92 -9.74 -8.11
CA ASP A 212 -7.05 -10.05 -7.25
C ASP A 212 -6.63 -11.00 -6.13
N THR A 213 -6.76 -10.55 -4.90
CA THR A 213 -6.31 -11.31 -3.71
C THR A 213 -7.00 -12.66 -3.62
N THR A 214 -8.32 -12.71 -3.87
CA THR A 214 -9.09 -13.95 -3.76
C THR A 214 -8.72 -14.93 -4.87
N ALA A 215 -8.50 -14.44 -6.08
CA ALA A 215 -8.05 -15.25 -7.21
C ALA A 215 -6.63 -15.79 -7.00
N LEU A 216 -5.69 -14.96 -6.54
CA LEU A 216 -4.32 -15.37 -6.23
C LEU A 216 -4.30 -16.50 -5.18
N ILE A 217 -5.07 -16.37 -4.10
CA ILE A 217 -5.16 -17.41 -3.05
C ILE A 217 -5.80 -18.69 -3.61
N ALA A 218 -6.86 -18.58 -4.40
CA ALA A 218 -7.51 -19.71 -5.05
C ALA A 218 -6.57 -20.44 -6.02
N ASP A 219 -5.71 -19.71 -6.73
CA ASP A 219 -4.71 -20.22 -7.66
C ASP A 219 -3.45 -20.80 -6.96
N GLY A 220 -3.43 -20.80 -5.63
CA GLY A 220 -2.39 -21.44 -4.83
C GLY A 220 -1.31 -20.50 -4.28
N ALA A 221 -1.38 -19.18 -4.52
CA ALA A 221 -0.47 -18.25 -3.87
C ALA A 221 -0.69 -18.23 -2.35
N ARG A 222 0.40 -18.07 -1.60
CA ARG A 222 0.37 -18.03 -0.13
C ARG A 222 1.26 -16.91 0.38
N CYS A 223 0.86 -16.31 1.48
CA CYS A 223 1.63 -15.35 2.24
C CYS A 223 1.57 -15.66 3.74
N PRO A 224 2.29 -14.93 4.60
CA PRO A 224 2.14 -15.06 6.03
C PRO A 224 0.67 -14.88 6.49
N HIS A 225 0.42 -15.15 7.77
CA HIS A 225 -0.89 -14.94 8.38
C HIS A 225 -1.37 -13.50 8.12
N ILE A 226 -2.55 -13.36 7.53
CA ILE A 226 -3.15 -12.08 7.17
C ILE A 226 -3.95 -11.55 8.36
N LEU A 227 -3.73 -10.29 8.75
CA LEU A 227 -4.60 -9.57 9.68
C LEU A 227 -5.44 -8.56 8.90
N VAL A 228 -6.76 -8.59 9.09
CA VAL A 228 -7.69 -7.59 8.51
C VAL A 228 -8.59 -7.04 9.60
N ASP A 229 -8.69 -5.72 9.65
CA ASP A 229 -9.74 -5.03 10.38
C ASP A 229 -10.75 -4.43 9.39
N GLN A 230 -12.05 -4.65 9.65
CA GLN A 230 -13.16 -4.20 8.81
C GLN A 230 -14.24 -3.54 9.64
N GLY A 231 -14.53 -2.27 9.35
CA GLY A 231 -15.66 -1.56 9.95
C GLY A 231 -17.00 -2.06 9.43
N LEU A 232 -17.96 -2.32 10.33
CA LEU A 232 -19.28 -2.80 9.94
C LEU A 232 -20.26 -1.68 9.58
N ALA A 233 -19.95 -0.42 9.93
CA ALA A 233 -20.69 0.76 9.47
C ALA A 233 -20.07 1.39 8.21
N ASP A 234 -19.15 0.68 7.53
CA ASP A 234 -18.50 1.12 6.32
C ASP A 234 -19.47 1.13 5.13
N GLY A 235 -19.67 2.31 4.53
CA GLY A 235 -20.59 2.47 3.40
C GLY A 235 -20.19 1.74 2.11
N PHE A 236 -18.94 1.26 2.03
CA PHE A 236 -18.40 0.50 0.89
C PHE A 236 -18.37 -1.02 1.12
N LEU A 237 -18.75 -1.46 2.33
CA LEU A 237 -18.62 -2.85 2.78
C LEU A 237 -19.16 -3.86 1.75
N ASP A 238 -20.41 -3.70 1.37
CA ASP A 238 -21.10 -4.67 0.52
C ASP A 238 -20.83 -4.49 -0.98
N SER A 239 -20.64 -3.23 -1.41
CA SER A 239 -20.50 -2.92 -2.83
C SER A 239 -19.07 -3.09 -3.34
N GLN A 240 -18.07 -2.74 -2.51
CA GLN A 240 -16.68 -2.63 -2.97
C GLN A 240 -15.71 -3.56 -2.22
N LEU A 241 -15.81 -3.66 -0.89
CA LEU A 241 -14.77 -4.30 -0.07
C LEU A 241 -14.92 -5.80 0.01
N LYS A 242 -16.14 -6.30 0.24
CA LYS A 242 -16.53 -7.72 0.21
C LYS A 242 -15.61 -8.65 1.03
N PRO A 243 -15.34 -8.37 2.31
CA PRO A 243 -14.42 -9.15 3.14
C PRO A 243 -14.79 -10.63 3.25
N GLN A 244 -16.08 -10.99 3.07
CA GLN A 244 -16.56 -12.36 3.05
C GLN A 244 -15.90 -13.20 1.94
N LEU A 245 -15.58 -12.61 0.78
CA LEU A 245 -14.92 -13.35 -0.31
C LEU A 245 -13.48 -13.76 0.08
N LEU A 246 -12.78 -12.88 0.81
CA LEU A 246 -11.46 -13.23 1.35
C LEU A 246 -11.56 -14.32 2.41
N GLU A 247 -12.52 -14.22 3.33
CA GLU A 247 -12.74 -15.22 4.38
C GLU A 247 -13.05 -16.60 3.78
N GLU A 248 -13.96 -16.66 2.81
CA GLU A 248 -14.36 -17.89 2.12
C GLU A 248 -13.16 -18.57 1.43
N VAL A 249 -12.36 -17.82 0.66
CA VAL A 249 -11.21 -18.41 -0.02
C VAL A 249 -10.12 -18.83 0.95
N CYS A 250 -9.86 -18.07 2.00
CA CYS A 250 -8.90 -18.43 3.03
C CYS A 250 -9.30 -19.72 3.76
N MET A 251 -10.57 -19.85 4.14
CA MET A 251 -11.10 -21.08 4.74
C MET A 251 -10.97 -22.29 3.78
N ALA A 252 -11.33 -22.12 2.52
CA ALA A 252 -11.29 -23.20 1.54
C ALA A 252 -9.87 -23.67 1.22
N THR A 253 -8.87 -22.81 1.34
CA THR A 253 -7.49 -23.08 0.90
C THR A 253 -6.49 -23.23 2.05
N GLY A 254 -6.93 -22.98 3.29
CA GLY A 254 -6.07 -23.01 4.48
C GLY A 254 -5.08 -21.83 4.57
N GLN A 255 -5.31 -20.70 3.85
CA GLN A 255 -4.54 -19.49 4.06
C GLN A 255 -4.91 -18.88 5.44
N PRO A 256 -3.94 -18.72 6.36
CA PRO A 256 -4.26 -18.16 7.69
C PRO A 256 -4.77 -16.71 7.59
N LEU A 257 -5.90 -16.45 8.23
CA LEU A 257 -6.57 -15.14 8.26
C LEU A 257 -7.12 -14.86 9.65
N THR A 258 -6.87 -13.66 10.15
CA THR A 258 -7.63 -13.04 11.25
C THR A 258 -8.42 -11.88 10.66
N LEU A 259 -9.75 -11.99 10.65
CA LEU A 259 -10.66 -10.95 10.19
C LEU A 259 -11.47 -10.43 11.38
N ASN A 260 -11.10 -9.24 11.86
CA ASN A 260 -11.80 -8.55 12.94
C ASN A 260 -12.89 -7.65 12.34
N ARG A 261 -14.14 -7.92 12.71
CA ARG A 261 -15.29 -7.07 12.36
C ARG A 261 -15.52 -6.07 13.48
N ARG A 262 -15.40 -4.78 13.16
CA ARG A 262 -15.43 -3.66 14.13
C ARG A 262 -16.79 -2.98 14.08
N GLU A 263 -17.62 -3.27 15.06
CA GLU A 263 -18.98 -2.71 15.18
C GLU A 263 -18.94 -1.19 15.30
N GLY A 264 -19.78 -0.47 14.51
CA GLY A 264 -19.94 0.97 14.53
C GLY A 264 -18.81 1.77 13.85
N TYR A 265 -17.75 1.12 13.36
CA TYR A 265 -16.66 1.81 12.63
C TYR A 265 -16.97 1.88 11.13
N ASP A 266 -16.56 3.01 10.54
CA ASP A 266 -16.73 3.34 9.12
C ASP A 266 -15.45 3.10 8.30
N HIS A 267 -15.30 3.79 7.14
CA HIS A 267 -14.13 3.72 6.25
C HIS A 267 -13.07 4.80 6.51
N SER A 268 -13.22 5.60 7.55
CA SER A 268 -12.42 6.80 7.77
C SER A 268 -11.08 6.53 8.47
N TYR A 269 -10.25 7.56 8.53
CA TYR A 269 -9.03 7.53 9.32
C TYR A 269 -9.29 7.47 10.84
N TYR A 270 -10.49 7.76 11.33
CA TYR A 270 -10.85 7.51 12.73
C TYR A 270 -10.87 6.02 13.04
N PHE A 271 -11.37 5.20 12.12
CA PHE A 271 -11.27 3.73 12.20
C PHE A 271 -9.81 3.27 12.17
N ILE A 272 -9.02 3.72 11.19
CA ILE A 272 -7.61 3.35 11.07
C ILE A 272 -6.83 3.71 12.34
N ALA A 273 -6.97 4.95 12.83
CA ALA A 273 -6.26 5.43 14.01
C ALA A 273 -6.63 4.64 15.28
N SER A 274 -7.85 4.13 15.37
CA SER A 274 -8.31 3.33 16.52
C SER A 274 -7.61 1.98 16.64
N PHE A 275 -7.17 1.39 15.52
CA PHE A 275 -6.57 0.05 15.49
C PHE A 275 -5.15 0.03 14.93
N MET A 276 -4.57 1.19 14.61
CA MET A 276 -3.20 1.29 14.09
C MET A 276 -2.16 0.67 15.03
N GLU A 277 -2.31 0.86 16.33
CA GLU A 277 -1.42 0.27 17.33
C GLU A 277 -1.43 -1.26 17.27
N ASP A 278 -2.61 -1.89 17.13
CA ASP A 278 -2.76 -3.35 17.05
C ASP A 278 -2.01 -3.90 15.82
N HIS A 279 -2.16 -3.22 14.66
CA HIS A 279 -1.47 -3.59 13.44
C HIS A 279 0.06 -3.42 13.55
N LEU A 280 0.54 -2.32 14.12
CA LEU A 280 1.98 -2.12 14.32
C LEU A 280 2.59 -3.14 15.26
N ARG A 281 1.88 -3.52 16.35
CA ARG A 281 2.31 -4.60 17.27
C ARG A 281 2.30 -5.97 16.58
N TRP A 282 1.33 -6.24 15.72
CA TRP A 282 1.30 -7.42 14.87
C TRP A 282 2.54 -7.52 13.98
N HIS A 283 2.85 -6.45 13.26
CA HIS A 283 4.06 -6.39 12.43
C HIS A 283 5.33 -6.55 13.26
N ALA A 284 5.45 -5.82 14.37
CA ALA A 284 6.65 -5.89 15.22
C ALA A 284 6.92 -7.28 15.78
N ALA A 285 5.87 -8.05 16.11
CA ALA A 285 6.02 -9.43 16.59
C ALA A 285 6.67 -10.33 15.53
N ALA A 286 6.18 -10.26 14.29
CA ALA A 286 6.70 -11.06 13.18
C ALA A 286 8.08 -10.61 12.65
N LEU A 287 8.42 -9.32 12.82
CA LEU A 287 9.68 -8.77 12.30
C LEU A 287 10.87 -8.94 13.26
N LYS A 288 10.62 -9.32 14.52
CA LYS A 288 11.67 -9.59 15.53
C LYS A 288 12.18 -11.05 15.52
N GLU A 289 11.47 -11.93 14.84
CA GLU A 289 11.86 -13.34 14.62
C GLU A 289 12.87 -13.46 13.46
#